data_4664cab6263e768f3ca766c7ec7a76fd
#
_entry.id   4664cab6263e768f3ca766c7ec7a76fd
#
_cell.length_a   1.000
_cell.length_b   1.000
_cell.length_c   1.000
_cell.angle_alpha   90.00
_cell.angle_beta   90.00
_cell.angle_gamma   90.00
#
_symmetry.space_group_name_H-M   'P 1'
#
loop_
_entity.id
_entity.type
_entity.pdbx_description
1 polymer ?
#
loop_
_entity_poly.entity_id
_entity_poly.type
_entity_poly.pdbx_seq_one_letter_code
_entity_poly.pdbx_strand_id
1 'polypeptide(L)'
;GMAKKVLPAVLALILLLSACGSRLPSPTGTPAHQEPSPTVAPTPESTPYDGPVSPLSGLPMGKEWVNRRPVAIMLNNLKEALPQLGQSQADVIYEVPAEGGITRMLAVYQSLDGVGKIGSIRSARPYYLELALGHDAIYIHAGGSEDAYAKIRQWGVTALDGVNGPYMSNSENGNLMWRDP
;
A
#
# COMPACT_ATOMS: atom_id res chain seq x y z
N GLY A 1 40.75 -39.59 -26.61
CA GLY A 1 41.83 -38.72 -27.09
C GLY A 1 41.55 -37.22 -26.97
N MET A 2 40.37 -36.77 -26.49
CA MET A 2 40.04 -35.33 -26.40
C MET A 2 40.39 -34.67 -25.04
N ALA A 3 40.50 -35.42 -23.97
CA ALA A 3 40.81 -34.90 -22.65
C ALA A 3 42.24 -34.36 -22.46
N LYS A 4 43.19 -34.82 -23.26
CA LYS A 4 44.61 -34.42 -23.13
C LYS A 4 44.98 -33.12 -23.83
N LYS A 5 44.09 -32.53 -24.65
CA LYS A 5 44.37 -31.27 -25.37
C LYS A 5 43.67 -30.02 -24.73
N VAL A 6 42.77 -30.23 -23.79
CA VAL A 6 42.04 -29.13 -23.13
C VAL A 6 42.81 -28.58 -21.93
N LEU A 7 43.57 -29.42 -21.25
CA LEU A 7 44.31 -29.04 -20.04
C LEU A 7 45.37 -27.93 -20.23
N PRO A 8 46.18 -27.92 -21.30
CA PRO A 8 47.16 -26.84 -21.52
C PRO A 8 46.50 -25.51 -21.93
N ALA A 9 45.32 -25.54 -22.58
CA ALA A 9 44.62 -24.33 -22.97
C ALA A 9 43.97 -23.59 -21.77
N VAL A 10 43.47 -24.35 -20.80
CA VAL A 10 42.90 -23.80 -19.57
C VAL A 10 43.98 -23.21 -18.67
N LEU A 11 45.16 -23.86 -18.61
CA LEU A 11 46.28 -23.36 -17.82
C LEU A 11 46.89 -22.08 -18.43
N ALA A 12 46.92 -21.97 -19.76
CA ALA A 12 47.38 -20.75 -20.45
C ALA A 12 46.42 -19.55 -20.24
N LEU A 13 45.10 -19.82 -20.15
CA LEU A 13 44.10 -18.77 -19.90
C LEU A 13 44.17 -18.22 -18.48
N ILE A 14 44.51 -19.06 -17.50
CA ILE A 14 44.65 -18.63 -16.09
C ILE A 14 45.91 -17.76 -15.91
N LEU A 15 46.97 -17.99 -16.66
CA LEU A 15 48.19 -17.20 -16.58
C LEU A 15 48.08 -15.81 -17.24
N LEU A 16 47.15 -15.63 -18.17
CA LEU A 16 46.92 -14.33 -18.83
C LEU A 16 46.08 -13.35 -18.00
N LEU A 17 45.39 -13.80 -16.95
CA LEU A 17 44.57 -12.96 -16.09
C LEU A 17 45.35 -12.35 -14.91
N SER A 18 46.61 -12.70 -14.68
CA SER A 18 47.45 -12.21 -13.57
C SER A 18 48.32 -11.00 -13.89
N ALA A 19 48.23 -10.42 -15.09
CA ALA A 19 49.18 -9.37 -15.53
C ALA A 19 48.56 -7.95 -15.65
N CYS A 20 47.45 -7.64 -14.97
CA CYS A 20 46.93 -6.26 -14.88
C CYS A 20 47.02 -5.71 -13.46
N GLY A 21 48.28 -5.59 -13.00
CA GLY A 21 48.61 -4.78 -11.84
C GLY A 21 49.04 -3.36 -12.26
N SER A 22 48.12 -2.54 -12.72
CA SER A 22 48.41 -1.12 -12.97
C SER A 22 48.55 -0.39 -11.63
N ARG A 23 49.76 0.01 -11.30
CA ARG A 23 50.00 0.98 -10.23
C ARG A 23 49.35 2.29 -10.65
N LEU A 24 48.25 2.64 -10.01
CA LEU A 24 47.70 4.01 -10.05
C LEU A 24 48.67 4.95 -9.32
N PRO A 25 49.07 6.10 -9.90
CA PRO A 25 49.77 7.11 -9.18
C PRO A 25 48.89 7.65 -8.05
N SER A 26 49.44 7.73 -6.83
CA SER A 26 48.81 8.39 -5.70
C SER A 26 48.45 9.84 -6.09
N PRO A 27 47.24 10.28 -5.92
CA PRO A 27 46.93 11.69 -6.08
C PRO A 27 47.57 12.44 -4.93
N THR A 28 48.47 13.37 -5.28
CA THR A 28 49.00 14.38 -4.39
C THR A 28 47.81 15.17 -3.85
N GLY A 29 47.57 15.07 -2.54
CA GLY A 29 46.42 15.67 -1.91
C GLY A 29 46.42 17.18 -2.02
N THR A 30 45.51 17.71 -2.80
CA THR A 30 44.99 19.06 -2.62
C THR A 30 44.16 19.03 -1.33
N PRO A 31 44.35 19.97 -0.38
CA PRO A 31 43.54 19.99 0.82
C PRO A 31 42.07 20.15 0.42
N ALA A 32 41.28 19.13 0.72
CA ALA A 32 39.84 19.18 0.53
C ALA A 32 39.29 20.35 1.36
N HIS A 33 38.74 21.32 0.68
CA HIS A 33 37.90 22.32 1.29
C HIS A 33 36.74 21.54 1.93
N GLN A 34 36.77 21.35 3.24
CA GLN A 34 35.62 20.85 3.99
C GLN A 34 34.57 21.94 3.92
N GLU A 35 33.60 21.72 3.03
CA GLU A 35 32.34 22.45 3.06
C GLU A 35 31.74 22.27 4.46
N PRO A 36 31.35 23.32 5.17
CA PRO A 36 30.80 23.19 6.50
C PRO A 36 29.53 22.32 6.39
N SER A 37 29.55 21.18 7.07
CA SER A 37 28.38 20.32 7.21
C SER A 37 27.20 21.18 7.65
N PRO A 38 26.03 21.11 6.97
CA PRO A 38 24.92 21.93 7.37
C PRO A 38 24.59 21.63 8.83
N THR A 39 24.72 22.63 9.67
CA THR A 39 24.27 22.55 11.07
C THR A 39 22.76 22.31 11.03
N VAL A 40 22.36 21.07 11.31
CA VAL A 40 20.95 20.73 11.46
C VAL A 40 20.42 21.59 12.60
N ALA A 41 19.55 22.54 12.29
CA ALA A 41 18.85 23.29 13.31
C ALA A 41 18.15 22.29 14.25
N PRO A 42 18.15 22.51 15.57
CA PRO A 42 17.49 21.61 16.50
C PRO A 42 16.02 21.50 16.07
N THR A 43 15.59 20.27 15.80
CA THR A 43 14.18 19.96 15.57
C THR A 43 13.43 20.47 16.81
N PRO A 44 12.39 21.31 16.64
CA PRO A 44 11.63 21.76 17.78
C PRO A 44 11.12 20.55 18.54
N GLU A 45 11.39 20.49 19.82
CA GLU A 45 10.95 19.44 20.72
C GLU A 45 9.41 19.46 20.70
N SER A 46 8.80 18.48 20.05
CA SER A 46 7.35 18.38 19.97
C SER A 46 6.83 18.09 21.36
N THR A 47 6.01 18.97 21.92
CA THR A 47 5.25 18.68 23.14
C THR A 47 4.46 17.38 22.92
N PRO A 48 4.55 16.39 23.81
CA PRO A 48 3.80 15.15 23.66
C PRO A 48 2.30 15.46 23.55
N TYR A 49 1.67 14.91 22.53
CA TYR A 49 0.23 15.02 22.38
C TYR A 49 -0.46 14.12 23.41
N ASP A 50 -1.31 14.69 24.27
CA ASP A 50 -2.03 14.00 25.36
C ASP A 50 -3.53 13.80 25.04
N GLY A 51 -3.92 14.03 23.80
CA GLY A 51 -5.30 13.85 23.34
C GLY A 51 -5.62 12.46 22.80
N PRO A 52 -6.88 12.22 22.39
CA PRO A 52 -7.30 10.98 21.76
C PRO A 52 -6.60 10.78 20.41
N VAL A 53 -6.19 9.52 20.14
CA VAL A 53 -5.50 9.12 18.89
C VAL A 53 -6.26 7.99 18.21
N SER A 54 -6.14 7.92 16.90
CA SER A 54 -6.63 6.80 16.09
C SER A 54 -6.00 5.49 16.55
N PRO A 55 -6.77 4.45 16.86
CA PRO A 55 -6.22 3.14 17.20
C PRO A 55 -5.52 2.45 16.02
N LEU A 56 -5.74 2.92 14.79
CA LEU A 56 -5.12 2.38 13.58
C LEU A 56 -3.81 3.08 13.22
N SER A 57 -3.79 4.41 13.26
CA SER A 57 -2.63 5.21 12.81
C SER A 57 -1.83 5.84 13.95
N GLY A 58 -2.39 5.94 15.15
CA GLY A 58 -1.78 6.66 16.27
C GLY A 58 -1.81 8.18 16.12
N LEU A 59 -2.42 8.70 15.06
CA LEU A 59 -2.52 10.14 14.82
C LEU A 59 -3.67 10.77 15.66
N PRO A 60 -3.54 12.05 16.03
CA PRO A 60 -4.61 12.77 16.72
C PRO A 60 -5.94 12.68 15.99
N MET A 61 -7.04 12.42 16.74
CA MET A 61 -8.38 12.37 16.17
C MET A 61 -9.43 12.83 17.19
N GLY A 62 -10.65 13.08 16.71
CA GLY A 62 -11.79 13.41 17.55
C GLY A 62 -12.17 12.25 18.48
N LYS A 63 -12.45 12.55 19.75
CA LYS A 63 -12.81 11.57 20.79
C LYS A 63 -14.01 10.69 20.39
N GLU A 64 -14.95 11.25 19.65
CA GLU A 64 -16.18 10.59 19.18
C GLU A 64 -15.92 9.43 18.20
N TRP A 65 -14.73 9.39 17.59
CA TRP A 65 -14.38 8.41 16.57
C TRP A 65 -13.54 7.24 17.10
N VAL A 66 -12.78 7.43 18.19
CA VAL A 66 -11.79 6.47 18.69
C VAL A 66 -12.37 5.07 18.93
N ASN A 67 -13.60 4.99 19.47
CA ASN A 67 -14.25 3.72 19.81
C ASN A 67 -15.28 3.27 18.77
N ARG A 68 -15.32 3.87 17.59
CA ARG A 68 -16.22 3.42 16.53
C ARG A 68 -15.57 2.29 15.74
N ARG A 69 -16.43 1.44 15.17
CA ARG A 69 -15.98 0.44 14.21
C ARG A 69 -15.36 1.13 12.99
N PRO A 70 -14.17 0.73 12.55
CA PRO A 70 -13.58 1.26 11.32
C PRO A 70 -14.38 0.82 10.10
N VAL A 71 -14.12 1.50 8.98
CA VAL A 71 -14.69 1.18 7.67
C VAL A 71 -13.56 0.71 6.76
N ALA A 72 -13.74 -0.44 6.11
CA ALA A 72 -12.79 -1.01 5.16
C ALA A 72 -13.40 -1.01 3.75
N ILE A 73 -12.78 -0.31 2.82
CA ILE A 73 -13.32 -0.04 1.48
C ILE A 73 -12.44 -0.68 0.42
N MET A 74 -13.04 -1.50 -0.45
CA MET A 74 -12.36 -2.07 -1.61
C MET A 74 -12.11 -1.00 -2.67
N LEU A 75 -10.85 -0.75 -3.01
CA LEU A 75 -10.46 0.22 -4.02
C LEU A 75 -9.82 -0.44 -5.24
N ASN A 76 -10.11 0.15 -6.40
CA ASN A 76 -9.51 -0.21 -7.67
C ASN A 76 -8.07 0.30 -7.75
N ASN A 77 -7.16 -0.51 -8.29
CA ASN A 77 -5.77 -0.12 -8.52
C ASN A 77 -5.35 -0.30 -10.00
N LEU A 78 -6.33 -0.36 -10.89
CA LEU A 78 -6.07 -0.35 -12.33
C LEU A 78 -5.71 1.07 -12.79
N LYS A 79 -4.84 1.15 -13.79
CA LYS A 79 -4.41 2.44 -14.38
C LYS A 79 -5.60 3.29 -14.87
N GLU A 80 -6.62 2.63 -15.40
CA GLU A 80 -7.85 3.27 -15.92
C GLU A 80 -8.72 3.88 -14.81
N ALA A 81 -8.48 3.51 -13.56
CA ALA A 81 -9.22 4.01 -12.40
C ALA A 81 -8.52 5.19 -11.71
N LEU A 82 -7.41 5.65 -12.26
CA LEU A 82 -6.67 6.78 -11.70
C LEU A 82 -7.24 8.13 -12.20
N PRO A 83 -7.19 9.18 -11.38
CA PRO A 83 -6.73 9.19 -9.98
C PRO A 83 -7.76 8.56 -9.05
N GLN A 84 -7.25 7.82 -8.04
CA GLN A 84 -8.09 7.33 -6.95
C GLN A 84 -8.51 8.49 -6.05
N LEU A 85 -9.69 8.38 -5.44
CA LEU A 85 -10.26 9.40 -4.57
C LEU A 85 -10.26 8.93 -3.12
N GLY A 86 -9.87 9.81 -2.19
CA GLY A 86 -9.98 9.62 -0.75
C GLY A 86 -9.00 8.61 -0.13
N GLN A 87 -8.24 7.85 -0.92
CA GLN A 87 -7.35 6.82 -0.39
C GLN A 87 -6.20 7.36 0.48
N SER A 88 -5.69 8.55 0.17
CA SER A 88 -4.58 9.16 0.92
C SER A 88 -4.95 9.52 2.36
N GLN A 89 -6.23 9.48 2.70
CA GLN A 89 -6.76 9.77 4.03
C GLN A 89 -7.09 8.49 4.82
N ALA A 90 -6.82 7.32 4.25
CA ALA A 90 -6.95 6.06 4.97
C ALA A 90 -5.91 5.96 6.08
N ASP A 91 -6.30 5.37 7.22
CA ASP A 91 -5.37 5.08 8.31
C ASP A 91 -4.43 3.92 7.95
N VAL A 92 -4.95 2.91 7.22
CA VAL A 92 -4.20 1.74 6.75
C VAL A 92 -4.62 1.38 5.33
N ILE A 93 -3.68 1.01 4.49
CA ILE A 93 -3.94 0.47 3.16
C ILE A 93 -3.25 -0.88 3.02
N TYR A 94 -4.03 -1.90 2.65
CA TYR A 94 -3.53 -3.20 2.23
C TYR A 94 -3.56 -3.28 0.71
N GLU A 95 -2.41 -3.45 0.09
CA GLU A 95 -2.32 -3.76 -1.32
C GLU A 95 -1.98 -5.25 -1.49
N VAL A 96 -2.86 -5.99 -2.14
CA VAL A 96 -2.77 -7.45 -2.26
C VAL A 96 -2.95 -7.84 -3.73
N PRO A 97 -2.17 -8.81 -4.25
CA PRO A 97 -2.40 -9.37 -5.58
C PRO A 97 -3.81 -9.93 -5.74
N ALA A 98 -4.41 -9.64 -6.87
CA ALA A 98 -5.68 -10.18 -7.30
C ALA A 98 -5.50 -10.99 -8.59
N GLU A 99 -6.59 -11.44 -9.20
CA GLU A 99 -6.54 -12.20 -10.43
C GLU A 99 -5.94 -11.38 -11.60
N GLY A 100 -5.28 -12.05 -12.52
CA GLY A 100 -4.75 -11.43 -13.74
C GLY A 100 -3.49 -10.59 -13.56
N GLY A 101 -2.74 -10.78 -12.47
CA GLY A 101 -1.48 -10.06 -12.22
C GLY A 101 -1.67 -8.60 -11.82
N ILE A 102 -2.88 -8.22 -11.45
CA ILE A 102 -3.20 -6.89 -10.92
C ILE A 102 -3.23 -6.91 -9.39
N THR A 103 -3.13 -5.75 -8.76
CA THR A 103 -3.42 -5.58 -7.34
C THR A 103 -4.73 -4.83 -7.13
N ARG A 104 -5.31 -4.99 -5.95
CA ARG A 104 -6.39 -4.14 -5.43
C ARG A 104 -5.98 -3.64 -4.07
N MET A 105 -6.67 -2.64 -3.58
CA MET A 105 -6.43 -2.10 -2.25
C MET A 105 -7.66 -2.27 -1.36
N LEU A 106 -7.40 -2.52 -0.08
CA LEU A 106 -8.36 -2.35 1.00
C LEU A 106 -7.91 -1.16 1.83
N ALA A 107 -8.65 -0.08 1.77
CA ALA A 107 -8.39 1.13 2.56
C ALA A 107 -9.23 1.09 3.83
N VAL A 108 -8.59 1.19 4.99
CA VAL A 108 -9.23 1.13 6.31
C VAL A 108 -9.18 2.51 6.95
N TYR A 109 -10.35 2.99 7.37
CA TYR A 109 -10.54 4.31 7.96
C TYR A 109 -11.16 4.15 9.35
N GLN A 110 -10.55 4.76 10.35
CA GLN A 110 -11.18 4.87 11.67
C GLN A 110 -12.35 5.86 11.67
N SER A 111 -12.27 6.90 10.82
CA SER A 111 -13.33 7.86 10.57
C SER A 111 -13.37 8.22 9.09
N LEU A 112 -14.58 8.45 8.58
CA LEU A 112 -14.81 9.02 7.24
C LEU A 112 -15.09 10.53 7.30
N ASP A 113 -15.00 11.12 8.47
CA ASP A 113 -15.25 12.55 8.64
C ASP A 113 -14.22 13.38 7.84
N GLY A 114 -14.72 14.27 6.99
CA GLY A 114 -13.90 15.12 6.14
C GLY A 114 -13.19 14.43 4.96
N VAL A 115 -13.35 13.10 4.77
CA VAL A 115 -12.70 12.38 3.67
C VAL A 115 -13.30 12.72 2.31
N GLY A 116 -14.60 13.00 2.24
CA GLY A 116 -15.29 13.31 0.99
C GLY A 116 -15.55 12.07 0.13
N LYS A 117 -15.32 12.18 -1.17
CA LYS A 117 -15.54 11.08 -2.12
C LYS A 117 -14.44 10.04 -2.00
N ILE A 118 -14.82 8.76 -2.01
CA ILE A 118 -13.90 7.62 -2.00
C ILE A 118 -14.22 6.72 -3.18
N GLY A 119 -13.21 6.39 -3.97
CA GLY A 119 -13.40 5.50 -5.12
C GLY A 119 -12.15 5.41 -6.03
N SER A 120 -12.28 4.63 -7.07
CA SER A 120 -13.42 3.80 -7.48
C SER A 120 -13.48 2.52 -6.63
N ILE A 121 -14.68 2.14 -6.20
CA ILE A 121 -14.91 0.95 -5.36
C ILE A 121 -14.89 -0.31 -6.22
N ARG A 122 -14.34 -1.41 -5.69
CA ARG A 122 -14.17 -2.69 -6.40
C ARG A 122 -14.80 -3.87 -5.68
N SER A 123 -14.78 -4.99 -6.38
CA SER A 123 -15.41 -6.25 -5.96
C SER A 123 -14.70 -6.90 -4.79
N ALA A 124 -15.47 -7.50 -3.90
CA ALA A 124 -15.00 -8.31 -2.79
C ALA A 124 -14.28 -9.58 -3.24
N ARG A 125 -13.29 -9.99 -2.42
CA ARG A 125 -12.61 -11.28 -2.49
C ARG A 125 -12.40 -11.83 -1.07
N PRO A 126 -12.35 -13.16 -0.88
CA PRO A 126 -12.27 -13.77 0.45
C PRO A 126 -11.11 -13.23 1.31
N TYR A 127 -9.93 -13.13 0.73
CA TYR A 127 -8.72 -12.68 1.46
C TYR A 127 -8.80 -11.23 1.93
N TYR A 128 -9.55 -10.34 1.26
CA TYR A 128 -9.81 -8.99 1.74
C TYR A 128 -10.84 -8.96 2.87
N LEU A 129 -11.79 -9.89 2.87
CA LEU A 129 -12.73 -10.04 3.98
C LEU A 129 -12.03 -10.45 5.27
N GLU A 130 -11.00 -11.31 5.18
CA GLU A 130 -10.18 -11.69 6.34
C GLU A 130 -9.46 -10.48 6.93
N LEU A 131 -8.88 -9.62 6.09
CA LEU A 131 -8.25 -8.37 6.53
C LEU A 131 -9.26 -7.43 7.21
N ALA A 132 -10.43 -7.24 6.61
CA ALA A 132 -11.47 -6.38 7.18
C ALA A 132 -11.99 -6.90 8.53
N LEU A 133 -12.15 -8.23 8.66
CA LEU A 133 -12.54 -8.87 9.92
C LEU A 133 -11.47 -8.72 11.00
N GLY A 134 -10.18 -8.73 10.63
CA GLY A 134 -9.08 -8.46 11.55
C GLY A 134 -9.18 -7.09 12.24
N HIS A 135 -9.86 -6.14 11.61
CA HIS A 135 -10.16 -4.81 12.17
C HIS A 135 -11.59 -4.69 12.74
N ASP A 136 -12.39 -5.75 12.71
CA ASP A 136 -13.84 -5.66 12.98
C ASP A 136 -14.53 -4.57 12.15
N ALA A 137 -14.08 -4.35 10.93
CA ALA A 137 -14.52 -3.24 10.10
C ALA A 137 -15.88 -3.49 9.44
N ILE A 138 -16.62 -2.41 9.16
CA ILE A 138 -17.73 -2.41 8.21
C ILE A 138 -17.10 -2.48 6.81
N TYR A 139 -17.45 -3.49 6.03
CA TYR A 139 -16.85 -3.76 4.72
C TYR A 139 -17.66 -3.17 3.59
N ILE A 140 -17.05 -2.31 2.76
CA ILE A 140 -17.70 -1.66 1.61
C ILE A 140 -17.08 -2.17 0.32
N HIS A 141 -17.93 -2.63 -0.60
CA HIS A 141 -17.51 -3.20 -1.88
C HIS A 141 -18.55 -2.99 -2.97
N ALA A 142 -18.16 -3.20 -4.21
CA ALA A 142 -19.07 -3.16 -5.37
C ALA A 142 -18.97 -4.48 -6.13
N GLY A 143 -19.93 -5.38 -5.87
CA GLY A 143 -19.91 -6.74 -6.38
C GLY A 143 -18.89 -7.63 -5.67
N GLY A 144 -18.76 -8.88 -6.13
CA GLY A 144 -17.82 -9.84 -5.55
C GLY A 144 -17.79 -11.15 -6.31
N SER A 145 -16.80 -12.01 -5.99
CA SER A 145 -16.81 -13.40 -6.42
C SER A 145 -17.87 -14.20 -5.64
N GLU A 146 -18.29 -15.33 -6.19
CA GLU A 146 -19.23 -16.23 -5.50
C GLU A 146 -18.70 -16.65 -4.13
N ASP A 147 -17.41 -16.97 -4.04
CA ASP A 147 -16.73 -17.30 -2.79
C ASP A 147 -16.76 -16.14 -1.79
N ALA A 148 -16.56 -14.90 -2.25
CA ALA A 148 -16.63 -13.74 -1.36
C ALA A 148 -18.04 -13.58 -0.79
N TYR A 149 -19.08 -13.72 -1.60
CA TYR A 149 -20.47 -13.69 -1.11
C TYR A 149 -20.79 -14.84 -0.15
N ALA A 150 -20.28 -16.04 -0.43
CA ALA A 150 -20.41 -17.18 0.48
C ALA A 150 -19.77 -16.89 1.83
N LYS A 151 -18.55 -16.31 1.84
CA LYS A 151 -17.82 -15.97 3.05
C LYS A 151 -18.46 -14.81 3.83
N ILE A 152 -18.98 -13.79 3.15
CA ILE A 152 -19.75 -12.71 3.80
C ILE A 152 -20.90 -13.29 4.62
N ARG A 153 -21.66 -14.23 4.04
CA ARG A 153 -22.76 -14.89 4.75
C ARG A 153 -22.27 -15.81 5.87
N GLN A 154 -21.27 -16.65 5.57
CA GLN A 154 -20.73 -17.64 6.51
C GLN A 154 -20.11 -16.99 7.75
N TRP A 155 -19.39 -15.91 7.57
CA TRP A 155 -18.66 -15.23 8.64
C TRP A 155 -19.46 -14.09 9.28
N GLY A 156 -20.65 -13.79 8.79
CA GLY A 156 -21.48 -12.71 9.31
C GLY A 156 -20.87 -11.33 9.15
N VAL A 157 -20.15 -11.11 8.03
CA VAL A 157 -19.50 -9.83 7.77
C VAL A 157 -20.53 -8.73 7.59
N THR A 158 -20.40 -7.62 8.31
CA THR A 158 -21.18 -6.41 8.06
C THR A 158 -20.70 -5.79 6.76
N ALA A 159 -21.39 -6.05 5.65
CA ALA A 159 -21.00 -5.61 4.32
C ALA A 159 -22.05 -4.71 3.66
N LEU A 160 -21.57 -3.68 2.97
CA LEU A 160 -22.39 -2.78 2.15
C LEU A 160 -21.99 -2.98 0.69
N ASP A 161 -22.88 -3.54 -0.12
CA ASP A 161 -22.62 -3.85 -1.54
C ASP A 161 -23.26 -2.80 -2.45
N GLY A 162 -22.43 -2.11 -3.23
CA GLY A 162 -22.86 -1.12 -4.20
C GLY A 162 -23.49 -1.70 -5.48
N VAL A 163 -23.45 -3.03 -5.68
CA VAL A 163 -24.04 -3.68 -6.87
C VAL A 163 -25.34 -4.40 -6.50
N ASN A 164 -25.32 -5.22 -5.44
CA ASN A 164 -26.45 -6.06 -5.06
C ASN A 164 -27.17 -5.59 -3.79
N GLY A 165 -26.88 -4.39 -3.33
CA GLY A 165 -27.52 -3.80 -2.17
C GLY A 165 -28.34 -2.55 -2.51
N PRO A 166 -29.07 -2.00 -1.55
CA PRO A 166 -29.94 -0.83 -1.75
C PRO A 166 -29.17 0.51 -1.73
N TYR A 167 -27.85 0.49 -1.78
CA TYR A 167 -26.98 1.65 -1.51
C TYR A 167 -26.57 2.42 -2.76
N MET A 168 -26.88 1.90 -3.95
CA MET A 168 -26.50 2.51 -5.23
C MET A 168 -27.56 3.50 -5.71
N SER A 169 -27.08 4.60 -6.29
CA SER A 169 -27.91 5.55 -7.05
C SER A 169 -27.23 5.93 -8.38
N ASN A 170 -27.96 6.65 -9.23
CA ASN A 170 -27.45 7.17 -10.49
C ASN A 170 -26.90 8.61 -10.35
N SER A 171 -26.86 9.14 -9.15
CA SER A 171 -26.35 10.50 -8.90
C SER A 171 -25.63 10.57 -7.56
N GLU A 172 -24.68 11.48 -7.45
CA GLU A 172 -23.85 11.71 -6.27
C GLU A 172 -24.66 11.98 -4.99
N ASN A 173 -25.81 12.63 -5.13
CA ASN A 173 -26.67 13.01 -3.97
C ASN A 173 -27.82 12.04 -3.72
N GLY A 174 -27.86 10.91 -4.43
CA GLY A 174 -29.01 10.01 -4.39
C GLY A 174 -28.93 8.93 -3.31
N ASN A 175 -27.73 8.48 -2.96
CA ASN A 175 -27.51 7.43 -1.95
C ASN A 175 -26.03 7.41 -1.51
N LEU A 176 -25.68 6.42 -0.65
CA LEU A 176 -24.33 6.21 -0.13
C LEU A 176 -23.29 5.97 -1.25
N MET A 177 -23.67 5.26 -2.31
CA MET A 177 -22.82 4.99 -3.47
C MET A 177 -23.52 5.43 -4.76
N TRP A 178 -22.71 5.83 -5.75
CA TRP A 178 -23.23 6.17 -7.08
C TRP A 178 -22.25 5.71 -8.16
N ARG A 179 -22.77 5.61 -9.38
CA ARG A 179 -21.97 5.38 -10.56
C ARG A 179 -21.66 6.71 -11.22
N ASP A 180 -20.39 7.01 -11.37
CA ASP A 180 -19.94 8.16 -12.15
C ASP A 180 -20.13 7.85 -13.64
N PRO A 181 -20.74 8.75 -14.44
CA PRO A 181 -21.04 8.52 -15.85
C PRO A 181 -19.80 8.39 -16.73
#